data_424ca5a595946e55bf7949f9e91868b5
#
_entry.id   424ca5a595946e55bf7949f9e91868b5
#
_cell.length_a   1.000
_cell.length_b   1.000
_cell.length_c   1.000
_cell.angle_alpha   90.00
_cell.angle_beta   90.00
_cell.angle_gamma   90.00
#
_symmetry.space_group_name_H-M   'P 1'
#
loop_
_entity.id
_entity.type
_entity.pdbx_description
1 polymer ?
#
loop_
_entity_poly.entity_id
_entity_poly.type
_entity_poly.pdbx_seq_one_letter_code
_entity_poly.pdbx_strand_id
1 'polypeptide(L)'
;MFVRNFFDTIQTERAEPCSEGTEQTERGRRVDNREIINETLVHLFQEIQKLEEEAIITEDFKGLTNNDMHIIEAVGLEGGNMSSIAAKLDITVGSLTTSMNSLVKKGYTERERSEKDRRIVYIHLTGKGRQ
;
A
#
# COMPACT_ATOMS: atom_id res chain seq x y z
N MET A 1 0.90 -2.37 -0.36
CA MET A 1 0.99 -3.81 -0.65
C MET A 1 2.05 -4.51 0.19
N PHE A 2 3.21 -3.94 0.36
CA PHE A 2 4.26 -4.48 1.24
C PHE A 2 3.80 -4.62 2.71
N VAL A 3 3.06 -3.65 3.21
CA VAL A 3 2.55 -3.64 4.60
C VAL A 3 1.45 -4.69 4.83
N ARG A 4 0.63 -4.99 3.81
CA ARG A 4 -0.44 -5.97 3.91
C ARG A 4 0.10 -7.40 3.98
N ASN A 5 1.13 -7.73 3.21
CA ASN A 5 1.81 -9.03 3.26
C ASN A 5 2.59 -9.23 4.57
N PHE A 6 3.13 -8.14 5.14
CA PHE A 6 3.82 -8.18 6.43
C PHE A 6 2.85 -8.47 7.58
N PHE A 7 1.64 -7.90 7.54
CA PHE A 7 0.60 -8.15 8.54
C PHE A 7 0.06 -9.58 8.50
N ASP A 8 -0.17 -10.14 7.31
CA ASP A 8 -0.63 -11.52 7.14
C ASP A 8 0.43 -12.53 7.61
N THR A 9 1.72 -12.22 7.45
CA THR A 9 2.82 -13.09 7.90
C THR A 9 2.94 -13.12 9.43
N ILE A 10 2.68 -12.02 10.12
CA ILE A 10 2.75 -11.95 11.60
C ILE A 10 1.56 -12.66 12.25
N GLN A 11 0.40 -12.71 11.60
CA GLN A 11 -0.80 -13.37 12.14
C GLN A 11 -0.78 -14.89 11.99
N THR A 12 0.03 -15.45 11.08
CA THR A 12 0.04 -16.89 10.79
C THR A 12 0.92 -17.70 11.76
N GLU A 13 1.77 -17.04 12.57
CA GLU A 13 2.62 -17.71 13.58
C GLU A 13 2.00 -17.77 14.99
N ARG A 14 0.69 -17.73 15.13
CA ARG A 14 0.05 -18.10 16.38
C ARG A 14 0.05 -19.61 16.52
N ALA A 15 1.14 -20.14 17.06
CA ALA A 15 1.23 -21.52 17.48
C ALA A 15 0.15 -21.85 18.51
N GLU A 16 -0.51 -22.97 18.29
CA GLU A 16 -1.51 -23.55 19.20
C GLU A 16 -0.90 -23.87 20.57
N PRO A 17 -1.64 -23.70 21.66
CA PRO A 17 -1.16 -24.09 22.98
C PRO A 17 -1.25 -25.59 23.14
N CYS A 18 -0.11 -26.23 23.35
CA CYS A 18 -0.07 -27.60 23.95
C CYS A 18 -0.60 -27.54 25.36
N SER A 19 -1.63 -28.35 25.63
CA SER A 19 -2.16 -28.66 26.93
C SER A 19 -1.18 -29.51 27.73
N GLU A 20 -1.01 -29.20 29.01
CA GLU A 20 -0.94 -30.00 30.22
C GLU A 20 0.11 -29.55 31.22
N GLY A 21 -0.30 -29.42 32.48
CA GLY A 21 0.59 -29.39 33.63
C GLY A 21 0.37 -28.25 34.62
N THR A 22 -0.56 -28.48 35.54
CA THR A 22 -0.73 -27.73 36.79
C THR A 22 0.57 -27.63 37.57
N GLU A 23 1.08 -26.41 37.79
CA GLU A 23 1.81 -26.08 39.03
C GLU A 23 1.74 -24.56 39.25
N GLN A 24 0.98 -24.17 40.29
CA GLN A 24 0.94 -22.82 40.85
C GLN A 24 2.28 -22.54 41.51
N THR A 25 3.01 -21.61 40.96
CA THR A 25 4.04 -20.88 41.71
C THR A 25 4.10 -19.47 41.13
N GLU A 26 3.83 -18.50 42.00
CA GLU A 26 4.01 -17.08 41.75
C GLU A 26 5.45 -16.80 41.29
N ARG A 27 5.67 -16.78 40.00
CA ARG A 27 6.86 -16.16 39.40
C ARG A 27 6.38 -15.04 38.51
N GLY A 28 6.87 -13.84 38.86
CA GLY A 28 6.62 -12.62 38.18
C GLY A 28 6.52 -12.82 36.65
N ARG A 29 5.43 -12.28 36.10
CA ARG A 29 5.15 -12.25 34.67
C ARG A 29 6.41 -11.78 33.96
N ARG A 30 7.21 -12.69 33.40
CA ARG A 30 8.26 -12.34 32.44
C ARG A 30 7.49 -11.77 31.25
N VAL A 31 7.47 -10.47 31.20
CA VAL A 31 6.96 -9.77 30.02
C VAL A 31 7.85 -10.24 28.89
N ASP A 32 7.27 -10.95 27.94
CA ASP A 32 8.04 -11.41 26.81
C ASP A 32 8.42 -10.17 25.98
N ASN A 33 9.70 -9.83 25.99
CA ASN A 33 10.23 -8.69 25.25
C ASN A 33 9.84 -8.74 23.76
N ARG A 34 9.63 -9.93 23.21
CA ARG A 34 9.18 -10.13 21.84
C ARG A 34 7.75 -9.64 21.63
N GLU A 35 6.86 -9.90 22.58
CA GLU A 35 5.47 -9.47 22.54
C GLU A 35 5.38 -7.95 22.63
N ILE A 36 6.12 -7.34 23.55
CA ILE A 36 6.20 -5.86 23.65
C ILE A 36 6.74 -5.24 22.39
N ILE A 37 7.84 -5.77 21.84
CA ILE A 37 8.44 -5.26 20.61
C ILE A 37 7.45 -5.37 19.45
N ASN A 38 6.75 -6.50 19.33
CA ASN A 38 5.78 -6.72 18.27
C ASN A 38 4.59 -5.74 18.37
N GLU A 39 4.01 -5.59 19.56
CA GLU A 39 2.92 -4.65 19.81
C GLU A 39 3.36 -3.21 19.54
N THR A 40 4.56 -2.83 19.98
CA THR A 40 5.10 -1.49 19.75
C THR A 40 5.32 -1.21 18.27
N LEU A 41 5.86 -2.18 17.52
CA LEU A 41 6.04 -2.05 16.08
C LEU A 41 4.72 -1.93 15.34
N VAL A 42 3.74 -2.76 15.67
CA VAL A 42 2.39 -2.70 15.07
C VAL A 42 1.77 -1.33 15.33
N HIS A 43 1.83 -0.85 16.57
CA HIS A 43 1.29 0.46 16.93
C HIS A 43 2.01 1.59 16.18
N LEU A 44 3.34 1.55 16.11
CA LEU A 44 4.13 2.54 15.38
C LEU A 44 3.76 2.59 13.89
N PHE A 45 3.61 1.42 13.24
CA PHE A 45 3.18 1.36 11.85
C PHE A 45 1.77 1.94 11.64
N GLN A 46 0.84 1.68 12.56
CA GLN A 46 -0.50 2.25 12.51
C GLN A 46 -0.48 3.78 12.64
N GLU A 47 0.34 4.31 13.54
CA GLU A 47 0.51 5.75 13.71
C GLU A 47 1.12 6.41 12.47
N ILE A 48 2.14 5.77 11.87
CA ILE A 48 2.76 6.26 10.63
C ILE A 48 1.73 6.30 9.50
N GLN A 49 0.95 5.24 9.30
CA GLN A 49 -0.09 5.20 8.27
C GLN A 49 -1.15 6.29 8.48
N LYS A 50 -1.55 6.52 9.72
CA LYS A 50 -2.51 7.58 10.05
C LYS A 50 -1.94 8.96 9.74
N LEU A 51 -0.67 9.22 10.08
CA LEU A 51 -0.01 10.48 9.76
C LEU A 51 0.16 10.68 8.24
N GLU A 52 0.45 9.61 7.49
CA GLU A 52 0.51 9.65 6.03
C GLU A 52 -0.86 9.99 5.43
N GLU A 53 -1.94 9.36 5.92
CA GLU A 53 -3.31 9.67 5.48
C GLU A 53 -3.70 11.12 5.79
N GLU A 54 -3.38 11.62 6.97
CA GLU A 54 -3.64 13.01 7.38
C GLU A 54 -2.81 14.01 6.57
N ALA A 55 -1.56 13.69 6.24
CA ALA A 55 -0.68 14.56 5.45
C ALA A 55 -1.13 14.69 3.97
N ILE A 56 -1.81 13.68 3.44
CA ILE A 56 -2.34 13.66 2.07
C ILE A 56 -3.63 14.48 1.94
N ILE A 57 -4.32 14.80 3.04
CA ILE A 57 -5.56 15.57 3.06
C ILE A 57 -5.25 17.09 3.01
N THR A 58 -4.55 17.54 1.98
CA THR A 58 -4.67 18.91 1.54
C THR A 58 -5.89 19.04 0.63
N GLU A 59 -6.52 20.20 0.57
CA GLU A 59 -7.77 20.40 -0.20
C GLU A 59 -7.62 20.00 -1.68
N ASP A 60 -6.42 20.10 -2.23
CA ASP A 60 -6.08 19.75 -3.61
C ASP A 60 -6.05 18.23 -3.85
N PHE A 61 -5.84 17.41 -2.83
CA PHE A 61 -5.74 15.94 -2.92
C PHE A 61 -6.93 15.21 -2.31
N LYS A 62 -8.01 15.92 -2.00
CA LYS A 62 -9.25 15.34 -1.48
C LYS A 62 -9.74 14.19 -2.35
N GLY A 63 -9.82 13.00 -1.77
CA GLY A 63 -10.31 11.79 -2.43
C GLY A 63 -9.25 10.94 -3.13
N LEU A 64 -7.96 11.23 -2.93
CA LEU A 64 -6.89 10.29 -3.25
C LEU A 64 -6.64 9.37 -2.05
N THR A 65 -6.37 8.11 -2.37
CA THR A 65 -5.90 7.13 -1.40
C THR A 65 -4.37 7.07 -1.45
N ASN A 66 -3.75 6.51 -0.40
CA ASN A 66 -2.31 6.27 -0.39
C ASN A 66 -1.87 5.43 -1.61
N ASN A 67 -2.67 4.43 -1.97
CA ASN A 67 -2.43 3.64 -3.20
C ASN A 67 -2.47 4.48 -4.48
N ASP A 68 -3.38 5.46 -4.56
CA ASP A 68 -3.45 6.38 -5.70
C ASP A 68 -2.17 7.23 -5.81
N MET A 69 -1.61 7.68 -4.67
CA MET A 69 -0.37 8.44 -4.63
C MET A 69 0.82 7.63 -5.12
N HIS A 70 0.96 6.38 -4.68
CA HIS A 70 2.02 5.48 -5.17
C HIS A 70 1.92 5.23 -6.67
N ILE A 71 0.71 5.14 -7.20
CA ILE A 71 0.51 4.98 -8.65
C ILE A 71 0.90 6.26 -9.39
N ILE A 72 0.52 7.44 -8.90
CA ILE A 72 0.92 8.73 -9.47
C ILE A 72 2.45 8.86 -9.51
N GLU A 73 3.11 8.53 -8.41
CA GLU A 73 4.57 8.51 -8.31
C GLU A 73 5.20 7.54 -9.32
N ALA A 74 4.66 6.34 -9.45
CA ALA A 74 5.16 5.33 -10.38
C ALA A 74 4.98 5.72 -11.86
N VAL A 75 3.91 6.46 -12.19
CA VAL A 75 3.68 7.05 -13.53
C VAL A 75 4.77 8.07 -13.82
N GLY A 76 5.10 8.93 -12.85
CA GLY A 76 6.12 9.97 -13.00
C GLY A 76 5.76 11.02 -14.04
N LEU A 77 6.65 12.01 -14.21
CA LEU A 77 6.42 13.14 -15.12
C LEU A 77 6.45 12.75 -16.60
N GLU A 78 7.24 11.74 -16.93
CA GLU A 78 7.41 11.26 -18.32
C GLU A 78 6.29 10.30 -18.76
N GLY A 79 5.53 9.76 -17.79
CA GLY A 79 4.53 8.75 -18.06
C GLY A 79 5.14 7.36 -18.30
N GLY A 80 4.30 6.42 -18.70
CA GLY A 80 4.74 5.07 -19.01
C GLY A 80 3.63 4.19 -19.54
N ASN A 81 3.99 3.01 -20.05
CA ASN A 81 2.97 2.05 -20.43
C ASN A 81 2.45 1.26 -19.22
N MET A 82 1.25 0.70 -19.32
CA MET A 82 0.59 -0.02 -18.23
C MET A 82 1.43 -1.15 -17.66
N SER A 83 2.17 -1.88 -18.50
CA SER A 83 2.99 -3.03 -18.06
C SER A 83 4.21 -2.57 -17.28
N SER A 84 4.88 -1.48 -17.70
CA SER A 84 6.05 -0.95 -16.99
C SER A 84 5.68 -0.36 -15.63
N ILE A 85 4.54 0.34 -15.55
CA ILE A 85 4.03 0.90 -14.29
C ILE A 85 3.63 -0.22 -13.32
N ALA A 86 2.94 -1.25 -13.80
CA ALA A 86 2.57 -2.42 -12.99
C ALA A 86 3.81 -3.14 -12.44
N ALA A 87 4.86 -3.29 -13.26
CA ALA A 87 6.13 -3.89 -12.84
C ALA A 87 6.85 -3.05 -11.77
N LYS A 88 6.86 -1.71 -11.89
CA LYS A 88 7.42 -0.82 -10.87
C LYS A 88 6.72 -0.96 -9.51
N LEU A 89 5.42 -1.20 -9.52
CA LEU A 89 4.59 -1.31 -8.32
C LEU A 89 4.48 -2.74 -7.79
N ASP A 90 5.07 -3.72 -8.50
CA ASP A 90 4.95 -5.15 -8.20
C ASP A 90 3.48 -5.62 -8.07
N ILE A 91 2.63 -5.17 -9.00
CA ILE A 91 1.22 -5.52 -9.09
C ILE A 91 0.86 -6.06 -10.48
N THR A 92 -0.29 -6.72 -10.58
CA THR A 92 -0.80 -7.16 -11.88
C THR A 92 -1.34 -5.98 -12.70
N VAL A 93 -1.25 -6.08 -14.03
CA VAL A 93 -1.83 -5.08 -14.95
C VAL A 93 -3.35 -4.94 -14.75
N GLY A 94 -4.04 -6.03 -14.39
CA GLY A 94 -5.47 -6.01 -14.06
C GLY A 94 -5.78 -5.16 -12.84
N SER A 95 -5.01 -5.32 -11.77
CA SER A 95 -5.13 -4.52 -10.55
C SER A 95 -4.85 -3.03 -10.83
N LEU A 96 -3.75 -2.76 -11.56
CA LEU A 96 -3.42 -1.40 -11.97
C LEU A 96 -4.53 -0.76 -12.83
N THR A 97 -5.15 -1.54 -13.72
CA THR A 97 -6.23 -1.05 -14.59
C THR A 97 -7.41 -0.53 -13.78
N THR A 98 -7.79 -1.22 -12.71
CA THR A 98 -8.89 -0.81 -11.82
C THR A 98 -8.58 0.51 -11.13
N SER A 99 -7.39 0.62 -10.52
CA SER A 99 -6.95 1.85 -9.85
C SER A 99 -6.79 3.02 -10.83
N MET A 100 -6.24 2.72 -12.02
CA MET A 100 -6.06 3.72 -13.07
C MET A 100 -7.40 4.26 -13.60
N ASN A 101 -8.46 3.44 -13.67
CA ASN A 101 -9.79 3.91 -14.02
C ASN A 101 -10.31 4.96 -13.02
N SER A 102 -10.02 4.76 -11.73
CA SER A 102 -10.36 5.71 -10.68
C SER A 102 -9.58 7.03 -10.86
N LEU A 103 -8.27 6.96 -11.09
CA LEU A 103 -7.41 8.15 -11.27
C LEU A 103 -7.77 8.97 -12.50
N VAL A 104 -8.11 8.30 -13.61
CA VAL A 104 -8.63 8.97 -14.82
C VAL A 104 -9.95 9.68 -14.51
N LYS A 105 -10.87 9.02 -13.79
CA LYS A 105 -12.14 9.62 -13.37
C LYS A 105 -11.95 10.84 -12.47
N LYS A 106 -10.96 10.80 -11.58
CA LYS A 106 -10.59 11.91 -10.69
C LYS A 106 -9.82 13.02 -11.43
N GLY A 107 -9.39 12.77 -12.67
CA GLY A 107 -8.70 13.74 -13.54
C GLY A 107 -7.21 13.90 -13.25
N TYR A 108 -6.55 12.97 -12.55
CA TYR A 108 -5.11 13.02 -12.25
C TYR A 108 -4.25 12.41 -13.34
N THR A 109 -4.81 11.45 -14.08
CA THR A 109 -4.11 10.75 -15.16
C THR A 109 -4.96 10.72 -16.43
N GLU A 110 -4.31 10.59 -17.57
CA GLU A 110 -4.93 10.41 -18.88
C GLU A 110 -4.31 9.21 -19.61
N ARG A 111 -5.07 8.66 -20.55
CA ARG A 111 -4.66 7.50 -21.35
C ARG A 111 -4.50 7.89 -22.79
N GLU A 112 -3.38 7.52 -23.37
CA GLU A 112 -3.09 7.69 -24.78
C GLU A 112 -2.79 6.32 -25.40
N ARG A 113 -3.42 6.03 -26.53
CA ARG A 113 -3.09 4.81 -27.30
C ARG A 113 -1.95 5.11 -28.25
N SER A 114 -0.98 4.21 -28.30
CA SER A 114 0.10 4.29 -29.29
C SER A 114 -0.44 4.27 -30.70
N GLU A 115 0.03 5.20 -31.54
CA GLU A 115 -0.28 5.23 -32.95
C GLU A 115 0.36 4.05 -33.70
N LYS A 116 1.52 3.57 -33.23
CA LYS A 116 2.27 2.47 -33.84
C LYS A 116 1.70 1.10 -33.50
N ASP A 117 1.26 0.91 -32.25
CA ASP A 117 0.64 -0.34 -31.80
C ASP A 117 -0.51 -0.03 -30.86
N ARG A 118 -1.74 -0.18 -31.35
CA ARG A 118 -2.96 0.08 -30.59
C ARG A 118 -3.15 -0.79 -29.36
N ARG A 119 -2.33 -1.82 -29.18
CA ARG A 119 -2.34 -2.68 -27.98
C ARG A 119 -1.61 -2.03 -26.81
N ILE A 120 -0.74 -1.05 -27.09
CA ILE A 120 0.02 -0.34 -26.07
C ILE A 120 -0.77 0.91 -25.67
N VAL A 121 -1.01 1.02 -24.38
CA VAL A 121 -1.63 2.18 -23.74
C VAL A 121 -0.60 2.88 -22.87
N TYR A 122 -0.34 4.13 -23.15
CA TYR A 122 0.48 5.02 -22.34
C TYR A 122 -0.39 5.76 -21.31
N ILE A 123 0.18 6.01 -20.18
CA ILE A 123 -0.42 6.79 -19.09
C ILE A 123 0.45 8.03 -18.87
N HIS A 124 -0.20 9.17 -18.79
CA HIS A 124 0.44 10.45 -18.49
C HIS A 124 -0.28 11.13 -17.34
N LEU A 125 0.46 11.93 -16.56
CA LEU A 125 -0.14 12.80 -15.56
C LEU A 125 -0.75 14.01 -16.23
N THR A 126 -1.96 14.37 -15.83
CA THR A 126 -2.58 15.64 -16.19
C THR A 126 -1.93 16.83 -15.48
N GLY A 127 -2.29 18.06 -15.80
CA GLY A 127 -1.84 19.24 -15.05
C GLY A 127 -2.16 19.13 -13.55
N LYS A 128 -3.30 18.54 -13.19
CA LYS A 128 -3.70 18.27 -11.81
C LYS A 128 -2.85 17.18 -11.14
N GLY A 129 -2.43 16.17 -11.89
CA GLY A 129 -1.59 15.09 -11.38
C GLY A 129 -0.12 15.46 -11.22
N ARG A 130 0.31 16.63 -11.70
CA ARG A 130 1.70 17.12 -11.63
C ARG A 130 1.94 18.13 -10.51
N GLN A 131 0.90 18.55 -9.81
CA GLN A 131 0.96 19.43 -8.64
C GLN A 131 1.41 18.67 -7.41
#